data_4ec8bd19b5085f293a679bb738be3200
#
_entry.id   4ec8bd19b5085f293a679bb738be3200
#
_cell.length_a   1.000
_cell.length_b   1.000
_cell.length_c   1.000
_cell.angle_alpha   90.00
_cell.angle_beta   90.00
_cell.angle_gamma   90.00
#
_symmetry.space_group_name_H-M   'P 1'
#
loop_
_entity.id
_entity.type
_entity.pdbx_description
1 polymer ?
#
loop_
_entity_poly.entity_id
_entity_poly.type
_entity_poly.pdbx_seq_one_letter_code
_entity_poly.pdbx_strand_id
1 'polypeptide(L)'
;MIKKLLLLSLFCPTLMWGQEYLRKNLNEEGTTYIKASLSSTFWARYYEANPNTTINGTEVSRSSDFSIRRLRIGLQAQLTPKLYVYGLFGGNNYNFISRKNDQDRIGILDLYADYELLPELTLGIGKFGWNGSRNAMKASGSMMGLDGPAFPLFTVNMNDDAVRSFGAFAKGQIQNLSYVLTVKSPLVVTSEAKEGVVNFAKNAPHRQYSAHLKYDFWERESNKTPYTAGTYIGKKKVLNLALGGVFQKEMMSELQNNVVKFYDYKNFSAELFLDAPLSERNDAITINTGYYYTDFGRNYVRNVGNNNTADAATPGYFNGGGTRYPMIGTGST
;
A
#
# COMPACT_ATOMS: atom_id res chain seq x y z
N MET A 1 -5.12 -39.92 17.86
CA MET A 1 -5.24 -38.51 17.39
C MET A 1 -4.01 -38.02 16.64
N ILE A 2 -2.81 -38.45 16.91
CA ILE A 2 -1.55 -37.96 16.30
C ILE A 2 -1.38 -38.35 14.82
N LYS A 3 -1.93 -39.50 14.38
CA LYS A 3 -1.81 -39.94 12.98
C LYS A 3 -2.62 -39.15 11.95
N LYS A 4 -3.64 -38.38 12.37
CA LYS A 4 -4.42 -37.52 11.45
C LYS A 4 -3.81 -36.12 11.26
N LEU A 5 -2.93 -35.66 12.16
CA LEU A 5 -2.20 -34.38 12.02
C LEU A 5 -1.04 -34.51 11.02
N LEU A 6 -0.45 -35.69 10.87
CA LEU A 6 0.66 -35.92 9.92
C LEU A 6 0.21 -35.94 8.45
N LEU A 7 -1.05 -36.20 8.16
CA LEU A 7 -1.56 -36.14 6.77
C LEU A 7 -1.82 -34.69 6.29
N LEU A 8 -2.07 -33.76 7.19
CA LEU A 8 -2.24 -32.32 6.83
C LEU A 8 -0.90 -31.64 6.54
N SER A 9 0.20 -32.11 7.12
CA SER A 9 1.53 -31.56 6.91
C SER A 9 2.18 -31.99 5.57
N LEU A 10 1.71 -33.06 4.95
CA LEU A 10 2.21 -33.55 3.66
C LEU A 10 1.59 -32.86 2.45
N PHE A 11 0.50 -32.10 2.63
CA PHE A 11 -0.13 -31.32 1.54
C PHE A 11 0.35 -29.86 1.46
N CYS A 12 1.14 -29.38 2.43
CA CYS A 12 1.58 -27.98 2.52
C CYS A 12 2.81 -27.61 1.67
N PRO A 13 3.74 -28.49 1.29
CA PRO A 13 4.95 -28.05 0.59
C PRO A 13 4.80 -27.87 -0.93
N THR A 14 3.74 -28.35 -1.54
CA THR A 14 3.59 -28.31 -3.01
C THR A 14 2.89 -27.05 -3.54
N LEU A 15 2.38 -26.18 -2.66
CA LEU A 15 1.71 -24.92 -3.06
C LEU A 15 2.61 -23.69 -3.00
N MET A 16 3.89 -23.85 -2.70
CA MET A 16 4.89 -22.77 -2.71
C MET A 16 5.73 -22.73 -4.01
N TRP A 17 5.16 -23.06 -5.14
CA TRP A 17 5.80 -22.75 -6.43
C TRP A 17 5.54 -21.29 -6.74
N GLY A 18 6.65 -20.54 -6.79
CA GLY A 18 6.65 -19.11 -6.94
C GLY A 18 5.92 -18.65 -8.19
N GLN A 19 5.56 -17.38 -8.18
CA GLN A 19 4.87 -16.67 -9.25
C GLN A 19 5.49 -16.99 -10.62
N GLU A 20 4.94 -17.97 -11.34
CA GLU A 20 5.24 -18.13 -12.74
C GLU A 20 4.54 -17.01 -13.51
N TYR A 21 5.35 -16.14 -14.07
CA TYR A 21 4.87 -15.13 -14.98
C TYR A 21 4.69 -15.76 -16.36
N LEU A 22 3.50 -15.69 -16.92
CA LEU A 22 3.32 -15.93 -18.33
C LEU A 22 3.99 -14.77 -19.08
N ARG A 23 5.08 -15.06 -19.78
CA ARG A 23 5.81 -14.07 -20.58
C ARG A 23 5.84 -14.52 -22.04
N LYS A 24 5.46 -13.60 -22.95
CA LYS A 24 5.63 -13.74 -24.38
C LYS A 24 6.52 -12.62 -24.88
N ASN A 25 7.63 -12.95 -25.50
CA ASN A 25 8.46 -11.99 -26.24
C ASN A 25 7.74 -11.60 -27.52
N LEU A 26 7.81 -10.32 -27.88
CA LEU A 26 7.24 -9.75 -29.10
C LEU A 26 8.28 -9.63 -30.21
N ASN A 27 9.57 -9.72 -29.84
CA ASN A 27 10.71 -9.78 -30.77
C ASN A 27 11.68 -10.89 -30.33
N GLU A 28 12.58 -11.26 -31.24
CA GLU A 28 13.56 -12.34 -31.01
C GLU A 28 14.55 -12.02 -29.88
N GLU A 29 14.95 -10.76 -29.74
CA GLU A 29 15.89 -10.31 -28.72
C GLU A 29 15.28 -10.28 -27.30
N GLY A 30 13.97 -10.45 -27.17
CA GLY A 30 13.26 -10.39 -25.88
C GLY A 30 13.24 -9.00 -25.23
N THR A 31 13.58 -7.96 -25.97
CA THR A 31 13.57 -6.57 -25.48
C THR A 31 12.17 -5.99 -25.41
N THR A 32 11.26 -6.48 -26.26
CA THR A 32 9.82 -6.20 -26.22
C THR A 32 9.06 -7.45 -25.80
N TYR A 33 8.10 -7.30 -24.87
CA TYR A 33 7.39 -8.44 -24.30
C TYR A 33 6.06 -8.03 -23.68
N ILE A 34 5.19 -9.02 -23.50
CA ILE A 34 4.01 -8.96 -22.63
C ILE A 34 4.21 -9.99 -21.51
N LYS A 35 3.86 -9.62 -20.29
CA LYS A 35 3.97 -10.44 -19.10
C LYS A 35 2.68 -10.34 -18.28
N ALA A 36 2.11 -11.47 -17.91
CA ALA A 36 0.94 -11.56 -17.05
C ALA A 36 1.26 -12.29 -15.75
N SER A 37 0.58 -11.92 -14.69
CA SER A 37 0.71 -12.56 -13.38
C SER A 37 -0.63 -12.63 -12.66
N LEU A 38 -0.80 -13.66 -11.83
CA LEU A 38 -1.92 -13.81 -10.93
C LEU A 38 -1.39 -14.12 -9.54
N SER A 39 -1.85 -13.42 -8.53
CA SER A 39 -1.55 -13.73 -7.14
C SER A 39 -2.74 -13.47 -6.24
N SER A 40 -2.87 -14.28 -5.19
CA SER A 40 -3.90 -14.12 -4.18
C SER A 40 -3.35 -14.45 -2.79
N THR A 41 -3.88 -13.77 -1.78
CA THR A 41 -3.60 -14.05 -0.37
C THR A 41 -4.90 -14.50 0.29
N PHE A 42 -4.90 -15.73 0.79
CA PHE A 42 -6.03 -16.30 1.52
C PHE A 42 -5.76 -16.20 3.02
N TRP A 43 -6.79 -15.83 3.79
CA TRP A 43 -6.72 -15.76 5.24
C TRP A 43 -7.74 -16.70 5.88
N ALA A 44 -7.29 -17.39 6.91
CA ALA A 44 -8.12 -18.01 7.94
C ALA A 44 -7.82 -17.25 9.24
N ARG A 45 -8.82 -16.60 9.82
CA ARG A 45 -8.62 -15.74 10.99
C ARG A 45 -9.50 -16.16 12.15
N TYR A 46 -8.95 -16.05 13.33
CA TYR A 46 -9.66 -15.99 14.60
C TYR A 46 -9.16 -14.75 15.34
N TYR A 47 -10.05 -13.97 15.91
CA TYR A 47 -9.72 -12.77 16.64
C TYR A 47 -10.67 -12.54 17.80
N GLU A 48 -10.15 -11.92 18.83
CA GLU A 48 -10.91 -11.33 19.92
C GLU A 48 -11.18 -9.87 19.57
N ALA A 49 -12.42 -9.47 19.71
CA ALA A 49 -12.89 -8.15 19.30
C ALA A 49 -12.80 -7.16 20.48
N ASN A 50 -12.59 -5.89 20.14
CA ASN A 50 -12.69 -4.83 21.10
C ASN A 50 -14.12 -4.75 21.68
N PRO A 51 -14.29 -4.29 22.93
CA PRO A 51 -15.62 -4.05 23.48
C PRO A 51 -16.49 -3.20 22.56
N ASN A 52 -17.76 -3.52 22.49
CA ASN A 52 -18.76 -2.91 21.63
C ASN A 52 -18.51 -3.09 20.11
N THR A 53 -17.72 -4.07 19.70
CA THR A 53 -17.58 -4.44 18.30
C THR A 53 -18.84 -5.16 17.85
N THR A 54 -19.37 -4.78 16.68
CA THR A 54 -20.55 -5.42 16.09
C THR A 54 -20.22 -6.04 14.74
N ILE A 55 -20.83 -7.18 14.45
CA ILE A 55 -20.86 -7.81 13.13
C ILE A 55 -22.32 -7.87 12.69
N ASN A 56 -22.64 -7.25 11.57
CA ASN A 56 -24.03 -7.15 11.07
C ASN A 56 -25.03 -6.66 12.12
N GLY A 57 -24.59 -5.72 12.97
CA GLY A 57 -25.41 -5.14 14.02
C GLY A 57 -25.49 -5.94 15.33
N THR A 58 -24.86 -7.12 15.40
CA THR A 58 -24.81 -7.94 16.62
C THR A 58 -23.45 -7.76 17.31
N GLU A 59 -23.47 -7.45 18.61
CA GLU A 59 -22.26 -7.31 19.42
C GLU A 59 -21.55 -8.68 19.55
N VAL A 60 -20.25 -8.68 19.34
CA VAL A 60 -19.40 -9.87 19.41
C VAL A 60 -18.12 -9.62 20.18
N SER A 61 -17.72 -10.59 20.99
CA SER A 61 -16.45 -10.58 21.69
C SER A 61 -15.35 -11.34 20.95
N ARG A 62 -15.71 -12.21 20.04
CA ARG A 62 -14.79 -12.99 19.20
C ARG A 62 -15.43 -13.38 17.89
N SER A 63 -14.61 -13.61 16.86
CA SER A 63 -15.10 -14.09 15.56
C SER A 63 -14.01 -14.82 14.79
N SER A 64 -14.43 -15.51 13.73
CA SER A 64 -13.53 -16.19 12.78
C SER A 64 -14.06 -16.07 11.36
N ASP A 65 -13.17 -16.00 10.39
CA ASP A 65 -13.54 -16.05 8.97
C ASP A 65 -12.48 -16.70 8.08
N PHE A 66 -12.92 -17.03 6.87
CA PHE A 66 -12.08 -17.38 5.73
C PHE A 66 -12.31 -16.33 4.66
N SER A 67 -11.22 -15.77 4.12
CA SER A 67 -11.34 -14.63 3.21
C SER A 67 -10.19 -14.56 2.20
N ILE A 68 -10.42 -13.87 1.09
CA ILE A 68 -9.36 -13.47 0.19
C ILE A 68 -8.91 -12.06 0.60
N ARG A 69 -7.78 -11.97 1.27
CA ARG A 69 -7.23 -10.68 1.70
C ARG A 69 -6.84 -9.81 0.52
N ARG A 70 -6.24 -10.42 -0.52
CA ARG A 70 -5.84 -9.72 -1.76
C ARG A 70 -5.98 -10.62 -2.96
N LEU A 71 -6.49 -10.04 -4.06
CA LEU A 71 -6.42 -10.59 -5.41
C LEU A 71 -5.68 -9.60 -6.29
N ARG A 72 -4.71 -10.06 -7.09
CA ARG A 72 -3.91 -9.24 -8.00
C ARG A 72 -3.75 -9.94 -9.34
N ILE A 73 -4.17 -9.26 -10.41
CA ILE A 73 -3.96 -9.62 -11.81
C ILE A 73 -3.06 -8.55 -12.39
N GLY A 74 -1.82 -8.89 -12.69
CA GLY A 74 -0.81 -7.97 -13.21
C GLY A 74 -0.59 -8.17 -14.69
N LEU A 75 -0.53 -7.07 -15.44
CA LEU A 75 -0.15 -7.02 -16.84
C LEU A 75 1.00 -6.03 -17.01
N GLN A 76 2.04 -6.45 -17.70
CA GLN A 76 3.20 -5.63 -18.02
C GLN A 76 3.50 -5.77 -19.51
N ALA A 77 3.72 -4.67 -20.19
CA ALA A 77 4.08 -4.68 -21.61
C ALA A 77 5.22 -3.69 -21.87
N GLN A 78 6.36 -4.21 -22.32
CA GLN A 78 7.40 -3.41 -22.95
C GLN A 78 7.10 -3.41 -24.44
N LEU A 79 6.37 -2.39 -24.92
CA LEU A 79 5.88 -2.31 -26.29
C LEU A 79 6.96 -1.90 -27.29
N THR A 80 7.86 -1.02 -26.84
CA THR A 80 9.08 -0.64 -27.55
C THR A 80 10.23 -0.60 -26.54
N PRO A 81 11.49 -0.46 -26.93
CA PRO A 81 12.59 -0.30 -25.98
C PRO A 81 12.39 0.85 -24.97
N LYS A 82 11.58 1.85 -25.33
CA LYS A 82 11.34 3.05 -24.51
C LYS A 82 9.93 3.15 -23.92
N LEU A 83 8.93 2.45 -24.47
CA LEU A 83 7.53 2.54 -24.04
C LEU A 83 7.16 1.34 -23.21
N TYR A 84 6.79 1.58 -21.95
CA TYR A 84 6.32 0.57 -21.02
C TYR A 84 4.90 0.88 -20.55
N VAL A 85 4.07 -0.15 -20.46
CA VAL A 85 2.71 -0.08 -19.94
C VAL A 85 2.55 -1.06 -18.78
N TYR A 86 1.92 -0.63 -17.72
CA TYR A 86 1.65 -1.43 -16.54
C TYR A 86 0.17 -1.36 -16.16
N GLY A 87 -0.42 -2.51 -15.91
CA GLY A 87 -1.77 -2.64 -15.36
C GLY A 87 -1.76 -3.60 -14.17
N LEU A 88 -2.43 -3.21 -13.09
CA LEU A 88 -2.72 -4.06 -11.94
C LEU A 88 -4.21 -3.95 -11.62
N PHE A 89 -4.88 -5.09 -11.63
CA PHE A 89 -6.30 -5.22 -11.37
C PHE A 89 -6.52 -6.12 -10.16
N GLY A 90 -7.63 -5.94 -9.46
CA GLY A 90 -7.97 -6.77 -8.31
C GLY A 90 -8.67 -5.99 -7.22
N GLY A 91 -8.54 -6.47 -6.00
CA GLY A 91 -9.14 -5.84 -4.82
C GLY A 91 -8.65 -6.48 -3.54
N ASN A 92 -9.23 -6.03 -2.44
CA ASN A 92 -8.89 -6.44 -1.10
C ASN A 92 -10.14 -6.85 -0.33
N ASN A 93 -9.96 -7.72 0.67
CA ASN A 93 -10.94 -8.02 1.70
C ASN A 93 -12.25 -8.63 1.16
N TYR A 94 -12.14 -9.57 0.22
CA TYR A 94 -13.29 -10.35 -0.26
C TYR A 94 -13.75 -11.33 0.81
N ASN A 95 -15.06 -11.42 1.03
CA ASN A 95 -15.68 -12.31 2.03
C ASN A 95 -15.23 -12.06 3.48
N PHE A 96 -14.82 -10.84 3.84
CA PHE A 96 -14.66 -10.50 5.25
C PHE A 96 -16.03 -10.47 5.94
N ILE A 97 -16.12 -11.12 7.09
CA ILE A 97 -17.39 -11.29 7.81
C ILE A 97 -18.09 -9.97 8.17
N SER A 98 -17.33 -8.90 8.31
CA SER A 98 -17.87 -7.56 8.61
C SER A 98 -18.24 -6.75 7.36
N ARG A 99 -17.98 -7.28 6.16
CA ARG A 99 -18.20 -6.56 4.91
C ARG A 99 -19.56 -6.97 4.31
N LYS A 100 -20.37 -5.99 3.91
CA LYS A 100 -21.60 -6.26 3.16
C LYS A 100 -21.26 -6.93 1.82
N ASN A 101 -22.01 -7.95 1.46
CA ASN A 101 -21.73 -8.91 0.39
C ASN A 101 -21.72 -8.37 -1.06
N ASP A 102 -21.95 -7.09 -1.28
CA ASP A 102 -22.10 -6.52 -2.63
C ASP A 102 -20.82 -5.92 -3.22
N GLN A 103 -19.67 -6.15 -2.60
CA GLN A 103 -18.45 -5.42 -2.92
C GLN A 103 -17.27 -6.25 -3.43
N ASP A 104 -17.49 -7.50 -3.81
CA ASP A 104 -16.46 -8.34 -4.41
C ASP A 104 -16.20 -7.94 -5.86
N ARG A 105 -15.66 -6.71 -6.06
CA ARG A 105 -15.38 -6.16 -7.38
C ARG A 105 -13.88 -6.18 -7.68
N ILE A 106 -13.55 -6.55 -8.92
CA ILE A 106 -12.21 -6.34 -9.47
C ILE A 106 -12.14 -4.91 -9.97
N GLY A 107 -11.29 -4.11 -9.35
CA GLY A 107 -11.05 -2.71 -9.71
C GLY A 107 -9.70 -2.52 -10.41
N ILE A 108 -9.52 -1.34 -10.99
CA ILE A 108 -8.23 -0.88 -11.51
C ILE A 108 -7.42 -0.35 -10.33
N LEU A 109 -6.39 -1.08 -9.93
CA LEU A 109 -5.45 -0.65 -8.89
C LEU A 109 -4.42 0.29 -9.48
N ASP A 110 -3.70 -0.14 -10.52
CA ASP A 110 -2.77 0.69 -11.27
C ASP A 110 -3.07 0.53 -12.77
N LEU A 111 -2.93 1.61 -13.51
CA LEU A 111 -2.93 1.61 -14.97
C LEU A 111 -2.18 2.84 -15.45
N TYR A 112 -0.96 2.66 -15.92
CA TYR A 112 -0.13 3.75 -16.41
C TYR A 112 0.74 3.33 -17.58
N ALA A 113 1.18 4.32 -18.32
CA ALA A 113 2.24 4.18 -19.32
C ALA A 113 3.39 5.12 -18.98
N ASP A 114 4.60 4.68 -19.25
CA ASP A 114 5.79 5.51 -19.15
C ASP A 114 6.69 5.41 -20.39
N TYR A 115 7.41 6.48 -20.63
CA TYR A 115 8.32 6.61 -21.76
C TYR A 115 9.69 7.07 -21.30
N GLU A 116 10.71 6.29 -21.63
CA GLU A 116 12.10 6.60 -21.35
C GLU A 116 12.63 7.65 -22.34
N LEU A 117 12.77 8.88 -21.84
CA LEU A 117 13.35 9.98 -22.61
C LEU A 117 14.86 9.86 -22.70
N LEU A 118 15.49 9.59 -21.55
CA LEU A 118 16.92 9.39 -21.34
C LEU A 118 17.11 8.17 -20.42
N PRO A 119 18.28 7.52 -20.39
CA PRO A 119 18.55 6.41 -19.46
C PRO A 119 18.28 6.76 -18.00
N GLU A 120 18.46 8.03 -17.64
CA GLU A 120 18.25 8.54 -16.29
C GLU A 120 16.89 9.20 -16.07
N LEU A 121 16.04 9.33 -17.11
CA LEU A 121 14.75 10.03 -17.03
C LEU A 121 13.65 9.31 -17.80
N THR A 122 12.67 8.84 -17.07
CA THR A 122 11.41 8.29 -17.58
C THR A 122 10.24 9.16 -17.13
N LEU A 123 9.37 9.55 -18.03
CA LEU A 123 8.12 10.25 -17.72
C LEU A 123 6.93 9.30 -17.88
N GLY A 124 5.95 9.40 -17.00
CA GLY A 124 4.76 8.56 -17.06
C GLY A 124 3.49 9.27 -16.61
N ILE A 125 2.37 8.70 -17.03
CA ILE A 125 1.03 9.19 -16.72
C ILE A 125 0.07 8.02 -16.52
N GLY A 126 -0.89 8.18 -15.62
CA GLY A 126 -1.93 7.19 -15.34
C GLY A 126 -2.29 7.12 -13.86
N LYS A 127 -2.97 6.03 -13.45
CA LYS A 127 -3.21 5.70 -12.05
C LYS A 127 -2.06 4.84 -11.54
N PHE A 128 -1.41 5.24 -10.46
CA PHE A 128 -0.22 4.57 -9.95
C PHE A 128 -0.04 4.73 -8.43
N GLY A 129 0.76 3.81 -7.83
CA GLY A 129 1.07 3.77 -6.41
C GLY A 129 2.35 4.47 -5.97
N TRP A 130 3.09 5.16 -6.87
CA TRP A 130 4.29 5.91 -6.45
C TRP A 130 3.98 6.88 -5.33
N ASN A 131 4.81 6.90 -4.28
CA ASN A 131 4.60 7.67 -3.06
C ASN A 131 5.94 8.10 -2.44
N GLY A 132 5.87 8.86 -1.35
CA GLY A 132 7.03 9.33 -0.59
C GLY A 132 7.60 8.34 0.42
N SER A 133 7.14 7.09 0.49
CA SER A 133 7.60 6.08 1.46
C SER A 133 7.76 4.72 0.83
N ARG A 134 8.90 4.06 1.07
CA ARG A 134 9.14 2.67 0.69
C ARG A 134 8.08 1.73 1.27
N ASN A 135 7.72 1.93 2.54
CA ASN A 135 6.73 1.08 3.21
C ASN A 135 5.31 1.26 2.65
N ALA A 136 4.95 2.45 2.16
CA ALA A 136 3.69 2.68 1.47
C ALA A 136 3.64 2.00 0.09
N MET A 137 4.81 1.78 -0.53
CA MET A 137 4.96 1.16 -1.84
C MET A 137 5.31 -0.35 -1.78
N LYS A 138 5.22 -0.97 -0.60
CA LYS A 138 5.63 -2.36 -0.41
C LYS A 138 4.73 -3.34 -1.17
N ALA A 139 5.36 -4.24 -1.92
CA ALA A 139 4.66 -5.32 -2.63
C ALA A 139 4.05 -6.33 -1.65
N SER A 140 2.78 -6.64 -1.82
CA SER A 140 2.07 -7.58 -0.94
C SER A 140 2.63 -9.01 -0.97
N GLY A 141 3.23 -9.43 -2.07
CA GLY A 141 3.81 -10.77 -2.21
C GLY A 141 5.20 -10.96 -1.57
N SER A 142 5.80 -9.90 -1.01
CA SER A 142 7.13 -9.95 -0.38
C SER A 142 7.16 -9.31 1.01
N MET A 143 6.01 -9.17 1.66
CA MET A 143 5.95 -8.63 3.03
C MET A 143 6.55 -9.62 4.02
N MET A 144 7.26 -9.12 5.04
CA MET A 144 7.78 -9.92 6.14
C MET A 144 6.69 -10.38 7.12
N GLY A 145 5.61 -9.63 7.20
CA GLY A 145 4.47 -9.92 8.08
C GLY A 145 3.20 -10.18 7.27
N LEU A 146 2.12 -10.44 7.96
CA LEU A 146 0.80 -10.67 7.35
C LEU A 146 0.31 -9.45 6.57
N ASP A 147 0.70 -8.25 7.00
CA ASP A 147 0.36 -6.98 6.35
C ASP A 147 1.45 -5.92 6.53
N GLY A 148 1.38 -4.85 5.76
CA GLY A 148 2.27 -3.71 5.89
C GLY A 148 1.92 -2.83 7.09
N PRO A 149 2.87 -2.02 7.58
CA PRO A 149 2.58 -1.06 8.65
C PRO A 149 1.56 -0.02 8.18
N ALA A 150 0.63 0.35 9.05
CA ALA A 150 -0.42 1.31 8.74
C ALA A 150 0.09 2.77 8.70
N PHE A 151 1.14 3.10 9.45
CA PHE A 151 1.62 4.48 9.59
C PHE A 151 1.98 5.20 8.29
N PRO A 152 2.67 4.57 7.31
CA PRO A 152 2.96 5.24 6.05
C PRO A 152 1.75 5.37 5.12
N LEU A 153 0.63 4.69 5.41
CA LEU A 153 -0.57 4.70 4.58
C LEU A 153 -1.55 5.76 5.07
N PHE A 154 -1.45 6.98 4.59
CA PHE A 154 -2.30 8.08 5.03
C PHE A 154 -3.79 7.92 4.65
N THR A 155 -4.10 7.16 3.62
CA THR A 155 -5.48 6.92 3.18
C THR A 155 -6.14 5.70 3.83
N VAL A 156 -5.49 5.09 4.82
CA VAL A 156 -5.94 3.82 5.40
C VAL A 156 -7.37 3.83 5.94
N ASN A 157 -7.82 4.97 6.41
CA ASN A 157 -9.18 5.14 6.95
C ASN A 157 -10.22 5.53 5.89
N MET A 158 -9.78 5.76 4.65
CA MET A 158 -10.64 6.26 3.58
C MET A 158 -10.92 5.22 2.51
N ASN A 159 -9.90 4.46 2.14
CA ASN A 159 -10.02 3.43 1.12
C ASN A 159 -8.91 2.39 1.25
N ASP A 160 -9.11 1.25 0.62
CA ASP A 160 -8.13 0.17 0.49
C ASP A 160 -7.16 0.37 -0.70
N ASP A 161 -7.26 1.46 -1.42
CA ASP A 161 -6.48 1.74 -2.64
C ASP A 161 -5.05 2.21 -2.34
N ALA A 162 -4.74 2.40 -1.07
CA ALA A 162 -3.40 2.62 -0.54
C ALA A 162 -2.60 3.62 -1.40
N VAL A 163 -2.92 4.91 -1.31
CA VAL A 163 -2.17 6.01 -1.95
C VAL A 163 -2.20 6.07 -3.49
N ARG A 164 -2.93 5.18 -4.16
CA ARG A 164 -3.05 5.20 -5.63
C ARG A 164 -3.95 6.34 -6.08
N SER A 165 -3.49 7.09 -7.08
CA SER A 165 -4.26 8.18 -7.68
C SER A 165 -3.81 8.39 -9.11
N PHE A 166 -4.65 9.05 -9.92
CA PHE A 166 -4.30 9.46 -11.28
C PHE A 166 -3.37 10.67 -11.24
N GLY A 167 -2.33 10.66 -12.07
CA GLY A 167 -1.37 11.75 -12.13
C GLY A 167 -0.27 11.53 -13.16
N ALA A 168 0.76 12.34 -13.06
CA ALA A 168 2.00 12.21 -13.81
C ALA A 168 3.18 12.00 -12.88
N PHE A 169 4.23 11.38 -13.37
CA PHE A 169 5.46 11.15 -12.63
C PHE A 169 6.70 11.28 -13.52
N ALA A 170 7.81 11.64 -12.86
CA ALA A 170 9.15 11.51 -13.40
C ALA A 170 9.95 10.58 -12.51
N LYS A 171 10.64 9.61 -13.06
CA LYS A 171 11.51 8.69 -12.33
C LYS A 171 12.81 8.43 -13.06
N GLY A 172 13.83 8.03 -12.33
CA GLY A 172 15.09 7.67 -12.93
C GLY A 172 16.06 7.06 -11.93
N GLN A 173 17.20 6.65 -12.48
CA GLN A 173 18.36 6.17 -11.71
C GLN A 173 19.63 6.83 -12.24
N ILE A 174 20.38 7.45 -11.35
CA ILE A 174 21.68 8.05 -11.63
C ILE A 174 22.69 7.33 -10.75
N GLN A 175 23.49 6.46 -11.33
CA GLN A 175 24.37 5.55 -10.57
C GLN A 175 23.56 4.78 -9.49
N ASN A 176 23.87 4.97 -8.22
CA ASN A 176 23.19 4.32 -7.10
C ASN A 176 22.01 5.11 -6.52
N LEU A 177 21.74 6.30 -7.04
CA LEU A 177 20.61 7.13 -6.62
C LEU A 177 19.40 6.90 -7.53
N SER A 178 18.30 6.44 -6.97
CA SER A 178 16.98 6.39 -7.62
C SER A 178 16.11 7.53 -7.13
N TYR A 179 15.32 8.10 -8.03
CA TYR A 179 14.36 9.13 -7.68
C TYR A 179 13.00 8.90 -8.34
N VAL A 180 11.96 9.35 -7.68
CA VAL A 180 10.59 9.45 -8.21
C VAL A 180 9.96 10.74 -7.71
N LEU A 181 9.42 11.52 -8.64
CA LEU A 181 8.66 12.74 -8.36
C LEU A 181 7.27 12.57 -8.94
N THR A 182 6.22 12.94 -8.22
CA THR A 182 4.84 12.79 -8.71
C THR A 182 4.01 14.05 -8.51
N VAL A 183 3.06 14.26 -9.41
CA VAL A 183 1.93 15.15 -9.23
C VAL A 183 0.65 14.36 -9.49
N LYS A 184 -0.26 14.34 -8.51
CA LYS A 184 -1.47 13.52 -8.53
C LYS A 184 -2.72 14.37 -8.37
N SER A 185 -3.83 13.83 -8.83
CA SER A 185 -5.16 14.32 -8.48
C SER A 185 -5.37 14.22 -6.97
N PRO A 186 -6.08 15.16 -6.36
CA PRO A 186 -6.40 15.12 -4.94
C PRO A 186 -7.22 13.88 -4.59
N LEU A 187 -7.17 13.47 -3.33
CA LEU A 187 -8.09 12.47 -2.82
C LEU A 187 -9.51 13.04 -2.83
N VAL A 188 -10.43 12.31 -3.46
CA VAL A 188 -11.84 12.71 -3.50
C VAL A 188 -12.57 12.14 -2.30
N VAL A 189 -13.15 13.03 -1.51
CA VAL A 189 -13.95 12.68 -0.33
C VAL A 189 -15.32 13.35 -0.45
N THR A 190 -16.36 12.62 -0.10
CA THR A 190 -17.75 13.09 -0.19
C THR A 190 -18.35 13.50 1.15
N SER A 191 -17.70 13.19 2.27
CA SER A 191 -18.17 13.54 3.61
C SER A 191 -17.99 15.03 3.91
N GLU A 192 -18.99 15.64 4.52
CA GLU A 192 -18.92 17.02 4.97
C GLU A 192 -17.99 17.19 6.17
N ALA A 193 -17.46 18.40 6.35
CA ALA A 193 -16.71 18.77 7.54
C ALA A 193 -17.59 18.68 8.78
N LYS A 194 -17.02 18.21 9.90
CA LYS A 194 -17.72 18.06 11.19
C LYS A 194 -17.19 19.04 12.21
N GLU A 195 -18.04 19.46 13.14
CA GLU A 195 -17.64 20.38 14.20
C GLU A 195 -16.58 19.74 15.12
N GLY A 196 -15.47 20.46 15.29
CA GLY A 196 -14.38 20.07 16.17
C GLY A 196 -13.63 18.79 15.79
N VAL A 197 -13.85 18.26 14.57
CA VAL A 197 -13.21 17.03 14.08
C VAL A 197 -12.54 17.28 12.75
N VAL A 198 -11.22 17.23 12.73
CA VAL A 198 -10.45 17.30 11.48
C VAL A 198 -10.59 15.98 10.72
N ASN A 199 -10.93 16.07 9.45
CA ASN A 199 -11.02 14.94 8.53
C ASN A 199 -10.58 15.36 7.12
N PHE A 200 -10.50 14.40 6.19
CA PHE A 200 -10.22 14.71 4.79
C PHE A 200 -11.25 15.68 4.22
N ALA A 201 -10.77 16.72 3.56
CA ALA A 201 -11.61 17.77 3.03
C ALA A 201 -12.46 17.27 1.84
N LYS A 202 -13.75 17.63 1.86
CA LYS A 202 -14.63 17.39 0.73
C LYS A 202 -14.13 18.18 -0.50
N ASN A 203 -13.90 17.46 -1.61
CA ASN A 203 -13.50 18.07 -2.87
C ASN A 203 -12.25 18.96 -2.75
N ALA A 204 -11.23 18.52 -2.02
CA ALA A 204 -9.97 19.28 -1.89
C ALA A 204 -9.44 19.69 -3.28
N PRO A 205 -9.24 20.99 -3.55
CA PRO A 205 -8.99 21.48 -4.91
C PRO A 205 -7.54 21.32 -5.37
N HIS A 206 -6.62 21.12 -4.44
CA HIS A 206 -5.19 21.19 -4.71
C HIS A 206 -4.58 19.82 -5.03
N ARG A 207 -3.65 19.82 -5.97
CA ARG A 207 -2.89 18.63 -6.35
C ARG A 207 -2.05 18.10 -5.20
N GLN A 208 -1.84 16.79 -5.20
CA GLN A 208 -0.90 16.13 -4.31
C GLN A 208 0.45 15.98 -4.99
N TYR A 209 1.51 16.26 -4.26
CA TYR A 209 2.89 16.12 -4.70
C TYR A 209 3.59 15.09 -3.83
N SER A 210 4.43 14.25 -4.43
CA SER A 210 5.31 13.39 -3.66
C SER A 210 6.70 13.30 -4.29
N ALA A 211 7.68 13.06 -3.42
CA ALA A 211 9.05 12.78 -3.81
C ALA A 211 9.56 11.56 -3.03
N HIS A 212 10.33 10.72 -3.69
CA HIS A 212 11.04 9.60 -3.07
C HIS A 212 12.43 9.51 -3.67
N LEU A 213 13.44 9.58 -2.81
CA LEU A 213 14.86 9.45 -3.14
C LEU A 213 15.39 8.21 -2.44
N LYS A 214 16.11 7.34 -3.14
CA LYS A 214 16.69 6.12 -2.56
C LYS A 214 18.10 5.96 -3.04
N TYR A 215 19.03 5.78 -2.10
CA TYR A 215 20.42 5.45 -2.38
C TYR A 215 20.73 4.00 -2.04
N ASP A 216 21.14 3.23 -3.04
CA ASP A 216 21.51 1.82 -2.90
C ASP A 216 23.02 1.71 -2.62
N PHE A 217 23.41 1.31 -1.42
CA PHE A 217 24.83 1.11 -1.03
C PHE A 217 25.40 -0.17 -1.60
N TRP A 218 24.55 -1.19 -1.79
CA TRP A 218 24.91 -2.50 -2.34
C TRP A 218 24.21 -2.72 -3.68
N GLU A 219 23.56 -3.87 -3.88
CA GLU A 219 22.84 -4.16 -5.11
C GLU A 219 21.63 -3.22 -5.29
N ARG A 220 21.53 -2.64 -6.47
CA ARG A 220 20.44 -1.72 -6.81
C ARG A 220 19.11 -2.43 -6.94
N GLU A 221 18.08 -1.87 -6.37
CA GLU A 221 16.70 -2.28 -6.61
C GLU A 221 16.13 -1.57 -7.84
N SER A 222 15.29 -2.28 -8.59
CA SER A 222 14.57 -1.70 -9.74
C SER A 222 13.56 -0.65 -9.27
N ASN A 223 13.42 0.44 -10.03
CA ASN A 223 12.33 1.42 -9.90
C ASN A 223 11.35 1.35 -11.06
N LYS A 224 11.25 0.19 -11.75
CA LYS A 224 10.37 0.02 -12.91
C LYS A 224 8.89 0.13 -12.55
N THR A 225 8.50 -0.41 -11.40
CA THR A 225 7.14 -0.36 -10.86
C THR A 225 7.13 0.27 -9.47
N PRO A 226 5.98 0.79 -8.99
CA PRO A 226 5.87 1.42 -7.68
C PRO A 226 5.92 0.44 -6.50
N TYR A 227 6.41 -0.78 -6.71
CA TYR A 227 6.37 -1.84 -5.70
C TYR A 227 7.78 -2.22 -5.25
N THR A 228 8.09 -1.88 -4.00
CA THR A 228 9.34 -2.25 -3.34
C THR A 228 9.22 -3.62 -2.69
N ALA A 229 10.32 -4.37 -2.63
CA ALA A 229 10.34 -5.64 -1.90
C ALA A 229 10.30 -5.42 -0.39
N GLY A 230 9.53 -6.23 0.32
CA GLY A 230 9.56 -6.30 1.78
C GLY A 230 10.67 -7.21 2.29
N THR A 231 11.01 -8.24 1.52
CA THR A 231 12.18 -9.12 1.70
C THR A 231 12.56 -9.78 0.38
N TYR A 232 13.81 -10.10 0.21
CA TYR A 232 14.34 -10.95 -0.87
C TYR A 232 14.68 -12.36 -0.35
N ILE A 233 14.56 -12.58 0.97
CA ILE A 233 14.94 -13.83 1.64
C ILE A 233 16.40 -14.18 1.29
N GLY A 234 17.30 -13.20 1.35
CA GLY A 234 18.72 -13.35 1.04
C GLY A 234 19.09 -13.61 -0.43
N LYS A 235 18.11 -13.68 -1.35
CA LYS A 235 18.38 -13.87 -2.79
C LYS A 235 19.08 -12.66 -3.44
N LYS A 236 19.08 -11.55 -2.73
CA LYS A 236 19.69 -10.30 -3.16
C LYS A 236 20.34 -9.62 -1.96
N LYS A 237 21.54 -9.08 -2.12
CA LYS A 237 22.23 -8.35 -1.07
C LYS A 237 21.94 -6.86 -1.21
N VAL A 238 21.02 -6.35 -0.43
CA VAL A 238 20.54 -4.97 -0.52
C VAL A 238 20.78 -4.23 0.80
N LEU A 239 21.33 -3.04 0.69
CA LEU A 239 21.31 -2.03 1.75
C LEU A 239 20.98 -0.69 1.10
N ASN A 240 19.92 -0.04 1.52
CA ASN A 240 19.59 1.29 1.04
C ASN A 240 19.01 2.19 2.13
N LEU A 241 19.15 3.48 1.88
CA LEU A 241 18.52 4.57 2.61
C LEU A 241 17.58 5.28 1.68
N ALA A 242 16.34 5.47 2.11
CA ALA A 242 15.32 6.20 1.37
C ALA A 242 14.83 7.41 2.18
N LEU A 243 14.65 8.53 1.49
CA LEU A 243 14.02 9.73 2.00
C LEU A 243 12.85 10.08 1.10
N GLY A 244 11.75 10.51 1.69
CA GLY A 244 10.64 10.94 0.86
C GLY A 244 9.57 11.68 1.63
N GLY A 245 8.56 12.13 0.90
CA GLY A 245 7.46 12.85 1.49
C GLY A 245 6.29 13.05 0.53
N VAL A 246 5.19 13.47 1.11
CA VAL A 246 3.94 13.79 0.43
C VAL A 246 3.43 15.13 0.95
N PHE A 247 2.98 15.98 0.05
CA PHE A 247 2.36 17.25 0.38
C PHE A 247 1.07 17.44 -0.42
N GLN A 248 0.01 17.90 0.25
CA GLN A 248 -1.19 18.39 -0.41
C GLN A 248 -1.77 19.55 0.39
N LYS A 249 -1.89 20.71 -0.27
CA LYS A 249 -2.51 21.89 0.31
C LYS A 249 -4.00 21.65 0.54
N GLU A 250 -4.52 22.07 1.70
CA GLU A 250 -5.95 22.04 2.05
C GLU A 250 -6.59 20.63 1.89
N MET A 251 -5.82 19.58 2.18
CA MET A 251 -6.31 18.20 2.10
C MET A 251 -7.25 17.84 3.25
N MET A 252 -7.14 18.55 4.37
CA MET A 252 -7.90 18.29 5.59
C MET A 252 -8.81 19.47 5.90
N SER A 253 -9.94 19.21 6.56
CA SER A 253 -10.88 20.25 7.00
C SER A 253 -11.59 19.90 8.29
N GLU A 254 -12.03 20.92 9.02
CA GLU A 254 -12.97 20.81 10.12
C GLU A 254 -14.00 21.94 10.04
N LEU A 255 -15.14 21.76 10.69
CA LEU A 255 -16.10 22.83 10.93
C LEU A 255 -15.80 23.46 12.30
N GLN A 256 -15.62 24.78 12.35
CA GLN A 256 -15.46 25.55 13.58
C GLN A 256 -16.42 26.74 13.57
N ASN A 257 -17.34 26.80 14.49
CA ASN A 257 -18.34 27.87 14.56
C ASN A 257 -19.07 28.12 13.23
N ASN A 258 -19.51 27.07 12.57
CA ASN A 258 -20.15 27.08 11.25
C ASN A 258 -19.23 27.58 10.10
N VAL A 259 -17.94 27.63 10.29
CA VAL A 259 -16.96 27.98 9.25
C VAL A 259 -16.06 26.80 8.98
N VAL A 260 -15.92 26.41 7.71
CA VAL A 260 -14.99 25.33 7.33
C VAL A 260 -13.57 25.91 7.32
N LYS A 261 -12.70 25.31 8.12
CA LYS A 261 -11.26 25.57 8.15
C LYS A 261 -10.53 24.44 7.46
N PHE A 262 -9.50 24.80 6.70
CA PHE A 262 -8.68 23.86 5.95
C PHE A 262 -7.27 23.78 6.54
N TYR A 263 -6.66 22.58 6.40
CA TYR A 263 -5.28 22.31 6.81
C TYR A 263 -4.54 21.57 5.71
N ASP A 264 -3.25 21.85 5.60
CA ASP A 264 -2.37 21.14 4.68
C ASP A 264 -2.04 19.75 5.23
N TYR A 265 -1.90 18.81 4.34
CA TYR A 265 -1.32 17.51 4.65
C TYR A 265 0.18 17.51 4.35
N LYS A 266 0.97 17.07 5.30
CA LYS A 266 2.42 16.91 5.17
C LYS A 266 2.86 15.56 5.70
N ASN A 267 3.67 14.87 4.93
CA ASN A 267 4.29 13.62 5.34
C ASN A 267 5.77 13.63 4.97
N PHE A 268 6.58 13.11 5.85
CA PHE A 268 8.00 12.86 5.62
C PHE A 268 8.35 11.45 6.10
N SER A 269 9.21 10.76 5.37
CA SER A 269 9.78 9.48 5.77
C SER A 269 11.28 9.44 5.55
N ALA A 270 11.98 8.78 6.47
CA ALA A 270 13.38 8.36 6.33
C ALA A 270 13.46 6.87 6.68
N GLU A 271 13.88 6.03 5.74
CA GLU A 271 13.76 4.58 5.84
C GLU A 271 15.06 3.89 5.50
N LEU A 272 15.46 2.92 6.31
CA LEU A 272 16.60 2.04 6.07
C LEU A 272 16.08 0.62 5.79
N PHE A 273 16.55 0.03 4.71
CA PHE A 273 16.25 -1.35 4.35
C PHE A 273 17.53 -2.13 4.13
N LEU A 274 17.62 -3.27 4.80
CA LEU A 274 18.71 -4.26 4.65
C LEU A 274 18.09 -5.62 4.38
N ASP A 275 18.58 -6.32 3.37
CA ASP A 275 18.32 -7.73 3.13
C ASP A 275 19.61 -8.39 2.64
N ALA A 276 20.05 -9.43 3.32
CA ALA A 276 21.29 -10.09 2.97
C ALA A 276 21.30 -11.56 3.39
N PRO A 277 21.97 -12.46 2.64
CA PRO A 277 22.25 -13.79 3.12
C PRO A 277 23.22 -13.71 4.29
N LEU A 278 23.04 -14.55 5.30
CA LEU A 278 23.91 -14.67 6.46
C LEU A 278 24.96 -15.76 6.27
N SER A 279 24.59 -16.82 5.57
CA SER A 279 25.48 -17.96 5.32
C SER A 279 25.10 -18.68 4.01
N GLU A 280 25.88 -19.69 3.64
CA GLU A 280 25.57 -20.57 2.50
C GLU A 280 24.37 -21.51 2.76
N ARG A 281 23.83 -21.51 3.98
CA ARG A 281 22.71 -22.37 4.41
C ARG A 281 21.33 -21.84 4.08
N ASN A 282 21.20 -20.83 3.22
CA ASN A 282 19.96 -20.15 2.86
C ASN A 282 19.31 -19.36 4.01
N ASP A 283 20.06 -19.00 5.03
CA ASP A 283 19.63 -18.08 6.07
C ASP A 283 19.81 -16.62 5.60
N ALA A 284 18.91 -15.77 5.99
CA ALA A 284 18.95 -14.37 5.61
C ALA A 284 18.53 -13.47 6.77
N ILE A 285 19.04 -12.26 6.75
CA ILE A 285 18.57 -11.19 7.61
C ILE A 285 17.85 -10.14 6.78
N THR A 286 16.65 -9.76 7.22
CA THR A 286 15.91 -8.64 6.66
C THR A 286 15.61 -7.64 7.78
N ILE A 287 16.02 -6.39 7.61
CA ILE A 287 15.74 -5.28 8.51
C ILE A 287 15.07 -4.18 7.71
N ASN A 288 13.92 -3.70 8.19
CA ASN A 288 13.26 -2.54 7.64
C ASN A 288 12.88 -1.63 8.81
N THR A 289 13.51 -0.48 8.90
CA THR A 289 13.25 0.51 9.94
C THR A 289 13.07 1.89 9.32
N GLY A 290 12.36 2.77 10.00
CA GLY A 290 12.12 4.10 9.48
C GLY A 290 11.54 5.04 10.50
N TYR A 291 11.72 6.31 10.22
CA TYR A 291 11.08 7.44 10.90
C TYR A 291 10.00 8.00 9.97
N TYR A 292 8.83 8.24 10.53
CA TYR A 292 7.69 8.81 9.81
C TYR A 292 7.13 9.98 10.59
N TYR A 293 7.02 11.10 9.92
CA TYR A 293 6.29 12.26 10.42
C TYR A 293 5.07 12.48 9.53
N THR A 294 3.90 12.66 10.13
CA THR A 294 2.68 12.96 9.39
C THR A 294 1.87 14.03 10.12
N ASP A 295 1.56 15.09 9.42
CA ASP A 295 0.70 16.18 9.85
C ASP A 295 -0.63 16.11 9.08
N PHE A 296 -1.70 15.82 9.78
CA PHE A 296 -3.08 15.82 9.26
C PHE A 296 -3.86 17.08 9.66
N GLY A 297 -3.18 18.06 10.24
CA GLY A 297 -3.83 19.19 10.87
C GLY A 297 -4.21 18.95 12.33
N ARG A 298 -4.78 19.95 12.94
CA ARG A 298 -5.07 19.98 14.36
C ARG A 298 -6.17 18.97 14.74
N ASN A 299 -5.99 18.27 15.85
CA ASN A 299 -6.98 17.34 16.43
C ASN A 299 -7.42 16.20 15.51
N TYR A 300 -6.61 15.80 14.53
CA TYR A 300 -6.89 14.60 13.76
C TYR A 300 -6.58 13.36 14.59
N VAL A 301 -7.57 12.50 14.76
CA VAL A 301 -7.42 11.19 15.41
C VAL A 301 -7.41 10.13 14.35
N ARG A 302 -6.25 9.50 14.15
CA ARG A 302 -6.10 8.42 13.20
C ARG A 302 -6.70 7.15 13.75
N ASN A 303 -7.69 6.65 13.03
CA ASN A 303 -8.32 5.38 13.31
C ASN A 303 -7.58 4.27 12.55
N VAL A 304 -7.27 3.17 13.22
CA VAL A 304 -6.57 2.06 12.57
C VAL A 304 -7.54 0.93 12.32
N GLY A 305 -7.99 0.86 11.09
CA GLY A 305 -8.92 -0.15 10.68
C GLY A 305 -8.51 -0.90 9.43
N ASN A 306 -7.23 -0.87 9.04
CA ASN A 306 -6.80 -1.38 7.74
C ASN A 306 -7.20 -2.83 7.45
N ASN A 307 -7.34 -3.65 8.48
CA ASN A 307 -7.79 -5.03 8.38
C ASN A 307 -8.87 -5.31 9.41
N ASN A 308 -9.58 -4.27 9.79
CA ASN A 308 -10.65 -4.38 10.74
C ASN A 308 -11.75 -5.26 10.16
N THR A 309 -12.08 -6.31 10.85
CA THR A 309 -13.10 -7.27 10.43
C THR A 309 -14.44 -6.98 11.04
N ALA A 310 -14.49 -5.99 11.93
CA ALA A 310 -15.67 -5.68 12.71
C ALA A 310 -15.77 -4.17 12.89
N ASP A 311 -16.99 -3.67 12.80
CA ASP A 311 -17.30 -2.28 13.13
C ASP A 311 -17.22 -2.11 14.65
N ALA A 312 -16.60 -1.03 15.11
CA ALA A 312 -16.71 -0.64 16.49
C ALA A 312 -18.05 0.05 16.74
N ALA A 313 -18.53 -0.07 17.95
CA ALA A 313 -19.90 0.28 18.34
C ALA A 313 -20.26 1.77 18.30
N THR A 314 -19.37 2.65 17.93
CA THR A 314 -19.67 4.09 17.85
C THR A 314 -19.31 4.64 16.48
N PRO A 315 -20.12 4.35 15.44
CA PRO A 315 -19.88 4.86 14.10
C PRO A 315 -19.83 6.37 14.09
N GLY A 316 -18.80 6.93 13.44
CA GLY A 316 -18.66 8.38 13.29
C GLY A 316 -18.12 9.12 14.51
N TYR A 317 -17.76 8.43 15.57
CA TYR A 317 -17.19 9.05 16.76
C TYR A 317 -15.77 9.59 16.51
N PHE A 318 -14.99 8.89 15.69
CA PHE A 318 -13.67 9.32 15.25
C PHE A 318 -13.62 9.48 13.73
N ASN A 319 -12.61 10.15 13.23
CA ASN A 319 -12.32 10.23 11.80
C ASN A 319 -12.22 8.82 11.21
N GLY A 320 -12.88 8.52 10.18
CA GLY A 320 -12.93 7.16 9.64
C GLY A 320 -13.90 6.23 10.36
N GLY A 321 -14.62 6.71 11.31
CA GLY A 321 -15.82 6.08 11.89
C GLY A 321 -15.63 4.82 12.65
N GLY A 322 -16.06 4.08 13.15
CA GLY A 322 -16.12 2.71 13.57
C GLY A 322 -15.27 2.31 14.78
N THR A 323 -14.22 2.97 15.14
CA THR A 323 -13.37 2.55 16.26
C THR A 323 -13.51 3.45 17.47
N ARG A 324 -13.94 2.87 18.57
CA ARG A 324 -14.04 3.56 19.85
C ARG A 324 -12.66 3.83 20.49
N TYR A 325 -11.68 3.04 20.14
CA TYR A 325 -10.33 3.13 20.66
C TYR A 325 -9.37 3.49 19.52
N PRO A 326 -9.07 4.76 19.29
CA PRO A 326 -8.09 5.17 18.32
C PRO A 326 -6.71 4.66 18.71
N MET A 327 -5.88 4.33 17.75
CA MET A 327 -4.48 4.08 18.04
C MET A 327 -3.80 5.34 18.55
N ILE A 328 -2.87 5.14 19.48
CA ILE A 328 -1.91 6.16 19.88
C ILE A 328 -1.08 6.55 18.64
N GLY A 329 -0.93 7.80 18.39
CA GLY A 329 -0.30 8.30 17.15
C GLY A 329 -1.30 9.16 16.42
N THR A 330 -1.98 9.95 17.15
CA THR A 330 -2.80 11.02 16.62
C THR A 330 -1.94 11.98 15.84
N GLY A 331 -2.53 12.62 14.90
CA GLY A 331 -1.89 13.67 14.16
C GLY A 331 -1.27 14.74 15.07
N SER A 332 -0.46 15.56 14.49
CA SER A 332 0.23 16.64 15.20
C SER A 332 -0.74 17.46 16.05
N THR A 333 -0.35 17.69 17.22
CA THR A 333 -0.97 18.65 18.12
C THR A 333 -0.70 20.08 17.66
#